data_4f3bcbb9180de2e42e2d37e684f43d15
#
_entry.id   4f3bcbb9180de2e42e2d37e684f43d15
#
_cell.length_a   1.000
_cell.length_b   1.000
_cell.length_c   1.000
_cell.angle_alpha   90.00
_cell.angle_beta   90.00
_cell.angle_gamma   90.00
#
_symmetry.space_group_name_H-M   'P 1'
#
loop_
_entity.id
_entity.type
_entity.pdbx_description
1 polymer ?
#
loop_
_entity_poly.entity_id
_entity_poly.type
_entity_poly.pdbx_seq_one_letter_code
_entity_poly.pdbx_strand_id
1 'polypeptide(L)'
;VDGAGVDVILVGDSASNVMAGNVTTTGVIRLKALAEQGKLKFPMIAANDAYCKYLFDNRYGTGQSTWDGIMRTTNLVIAGKTVVIAGYGWCGKGGAMRAKGLGANVVITEVDPIKAIEAVFDGFRVMPMEEAAKIGDIFLTLTGCDNVINEKHFALMKDGAMMANSGHFDVEINKVDLLKNSVSHRPVRKNIEEYVQKDGRKLYLLAEGRLVNLAAGDGHPAEIMDLSFGVQFFSALHILNHHQEMENKVYLMPEEINTKIAQIKLKALGVELDELTEEQKAYLAKA
;
A
#
# COMPACT_ATOMS: atom_id res chain seq x y z
N VAL A 1 4.82 -21.69 21.87
CA VAL A 1 3.97 -22.32 20.85
C VAL A 1 4.10 -23.84 20.95
N ASP A 2 5.26 -24.33 21.41
CA ASP A 2 5.44 -25.73 21.76
C ASP A 2 4.49 -26.11 22.90
N GLY A 3 3.65 -27.10 22.69
CA GLY A 3 2.62 -27.53 23.64
C GLY A 3 1.19 -27.18 23.26
N ALA A 4 0.98 -26.34 22.25
CA ALA A 4 -0.34 -26.02 21.73
C ALA A 4 -0.75 -26.93 20.55
N GLY A 5 0.13 -27.83 20.12
CA GLY A 5 -0.12 -28.71 18.96
C GLY A 5 -0.13 -27.98 17.61
N VAL A 6 0.40 -26.77 17.54
CA VAL A 6 0.53 -25.98 16.32
C VAL A 6 1.97 -26.07 15.86
N ASP A 7 2.22 -26.65 14.69
CA ASP A 7 3.58 -26.87 14.18
C ASP A 7 4.29 -25.56 13.84
N VAL A 8 3.55 -24.56 13.31
CA VAL A 8 4.11 -23.25 12.96
C VAL A 8 3.04 -22.16 13.12
N ILE A 9 3.35 -21.13 13.90
CA ILE A 9 2.70 -19.82 13.82
C ILE A 9 3.79 -18.82 13.44
N LEU A 10 3.67 -18.26 12.25
CA LEU A 10 4.58 -17.25 11.75
C LEU A 10 3.78 -15.96 11.54
N VAL A 11 4.20 -14.90 12.22
CA VAL A 11 3.62 -13.57 12.11
C VAL A 11 4.70 -12.63 11.58
N GLY A 12 4.46 -11.99 10.49
CA GLY A 12 5.46 -11.11 9.90
C GLY A 12 5.04 -10.31 8.69
N ASP A 13 5.84 -9.31 8.44
CA ASP A 13 5.65 -8.27 7.44
C ASP A 13 6.71 -8.37 6.36
N SER A 14 6.98 -9.44 5.76
CA SER A 14 7.83 -9.36 4.59
C SER A 14 7.59 -10.44 3.55
N ALA A 15 7.84 -10.08 2.33
CA ALA A 15 7.70 -10.89 1.14
C ALA A 15 8.55 -12.15 1.11
N SER A 16 9.44 -12.34 2.04
CA SER A 16 10.44 -13.41 2.02
C SER A 16 10.07 -14.62 2.86
N ASN A 17 9.02 -14.56 3.68
CA ASN A 17 8.75 -15.61 4.65
C ASN A 17 7.29 -16.07 4.64
N VAL A 18 7.10 -17.37 4.78
CA VAL A 18 5.82 -18.06 4.95
C VAL A 18 5.31 -17.81 6.36
N MET A 19 4.11 -17.24 6.50
CA MET A 19 3.67 -16.73 7.78
C MET A 19 2.17 -16.92 8.02
N ALA A 20 1.75 -17.16 9.24
CA ALA A 20 0.37 -17.40 9.65
C ALA A 20 -0.56 -16.17 9.55
N GLY A 21 -0.04 -15.02 9.24
CA GLY A 21 -0.82 -13.82 8.91
C GLY A 21 -0.07 -13.02 7.87
N ASN A 22 -0.58 -12.95 6.65
CA ASN A 22 0.06 -12.11 5.64
C ASN A 22 -0.57 -10.73 5.66
N VAL A 23 0.27 -9.74 5.96
CA VAL A 23 -0.12 -8.33 6.09
C VAL A 23 0.09 -7.52 4.81
N THR A 24 0.40 -8.18 3.69
CA THR A 24 0.56 -7.53 2.39
C THR A 24 -0.39 -8.11 1.35
N THR A 25 -0.94 -7.25 0.49
CA THR A 25 -1.82 -7.66 -0.62
C THR A 25 -1.14 -8.71 -1.51
N THR A 26 0.13 -8.49 -1.88
CA THR A 26 0.91 -9.40 -2.73
C THR A 26 1.09 -10.78 -2.10
N GLY A 27 1.32 -10.82 -0.79
CA GLY A 27 1.46 -12.07 -0.07
C GLY A 27 0.16 -12.86 -0.02
N VAL A 28 -0.96 -12.21 0.25
CA VAL A 28 -2.29 -12.85 0.24
C VAL A 28 -2.62 -13.46 -1.14
N ILE A 29 -2.32 -12.74 -2.23
CA ILE A 29 -2.52 -13.26 -3.60
C ILE A 29 -1.70 -14.55 -3.81
N ARG A 30 -0.43 -14.56 -3.42
CA ARG A 30 0.44 -15.74 -3.55
C ARG A 30 -0.05 -16.92 -2.71
N LEU A 31 -0.52 -16.67 -1.50
CA LEU A 31 -1.06 -17.72 -0.62
C LEU A 31 -2.37 -18.31 -1.17
N LYS A 32 -3.26 -17.48 -1.72
CA LYS A 32 -4.48 -17.95 -2.40
C LYS A 32 -4.13 -18.84 -3.59
N ALA A 33 -3.15 -18.44 -4.41
CA ALA A 33 -2.66 -19.26 -5.53
C ALA A 33 -2.03 -20.59 -5.07
N LEU A 34 -1.31 -20.62 -3.95
CA LEU A 34 -0.79 -21.87 -3.37
C LEU A 34 -1.91 -22.76 -2.84
N ALA A 35 -2.94 -22.19 -2.23
CA ALA A 35 -4.10 -22.93 -1.76
C ALA A 35 -4.87 -23.57 -2.92
N GLU A 36 -5.15 -22.82 -3.99
CA GLU A 36 -5.78 -23.33 -5.22
C GLU A 36 -5.00 -24.47 -5.87
N GLN A 37 -3.66 -24.45 -5.79
CA GLN A 37 -2.80 -25.52 -6.29
C GLN A 37 -2.66 -26.71 -5.33
N GLY A 38 -3.33 -26.69 -4.16
CA GLY A 38 -3.19 -27.72 -3.14
C GLY A 38 -1.80 -27.78 -2.48
N LYS A 39 -1.01 -26.71 -2.60
CA LYS A 39 0.36 -26.61 -2.08
C LYS A 39 0.47 -25.93 -0.72
N LEU A 40 -0.59 -25.32 -0.23
CA LEU A 40 -0.62 -24.71 1.09
C LEU A 40 -0.67 -25.83 2.15
N LYS A 41 0.25 -25.82 3.11
CA LYS A 41 0.45 -26.92 4.06
C LYS A 41 -0.19 -26.68 5.43
N PHE A 42 -0.73 -25.48 5.67
CA PHE A 42 -1.33 -25.10 6.96
C PHE A 42 -2.35 -23.97 6.75
N PRO A 43 -3.27 -23.75 7.70
CA PRO A 43 -4.24 -22.65 7.62
C PRO A 43 -3.53 -21.29 7.70
N MET A 44 -4.04 -20.32 6.93
CA MET A 44 -3.53 -18.96 6.91
C MET A 44 -4.68 -17.96 7.09
N ILE A 45 -4.45 -16.87 7.82
CA ILE A 45 -5.38 -15.75 7.88
C ILE A 45 -4.84 -14.59 7.05
N ALA A 46 -5.67 -14.06 6.14
CA ALA A 46 -5.37 -12.90 5.32
C ALA A 46 -5.47 -11.61 6.16
N ALA A 47 -4.47 -11.35 7.00
CA ALA A 47 -4.46 -10.19 7.87
C ALA A 47 -4.54 -8.86 7.08
N ASN A 48 -3.98 -8.81 5.86
CA ASN A 48 -4.10 -7.63 5.02
C ASN A 48 -5.55 -7.33 4.59
N ASP A 49 -6.40 -8.34 4.53
CA ASP A 49 -7.80 -8.19 4.12
C ASP A 49 -8.73 -7.87 5.31
N ALA A 50 -8.18 -7.71 6.53
CA ALA A 50 -8.91 -7.30 7.71
C ALA A 50 -9.20 -5.79 7.68
N TYR A 51 -10.42 -5.38 8.05
CA TYR A 51 -10.85 -3.97 8.09
C TYR A 51 -9.90 -3.11 8.92
N CYS A 52 -9.52 -3.57 10.10
CA CYS A 52 -8.61 -2.85 10.99
C CYS A 52 -7.17 -2.78 10.45
N LYS A 53 -6.84 -3.49 9.37
CA LYS A 53 -5.54 -3.36 8.71
C LYS A 53 -5.62 -2.44 7.50
N TYR A 54 -6.33 -2.80 6.43
CA TYR A 54 -6.20 -2.07 5.16
C TYR A 54 -6.83 -0.67 5.18
N LEU A 55 -7.89 -0.44 5.96
CA LEU A 55 -8.48 0.89 6.08
C LEU A 55 -7.54 1.91 6.71
N PHE A 56 -6.62 1.47 7.55
CA PHE A 56 -5.71 2.33 8.30
C PHE A 56 -4.27 2.26 7.81
N ASP A 57 -3.65 1.09 7.83
CA ASP A 57 -2.28 0.84 7.43
C ASP A 57 -2.06 1.20 5.94
N ASN A 58 -2.76 0.53 5.02
CA ASN A 58 -2.59 0.77 3.59
C ASN A 58 -3.00 2.19 3.20
N ARG A 59 -4.07 2.73 3.77
CA ARG A 59 -4.59 4.05 3.41
C ARG A 59 -3.84 5.19 4.10
N TYR A 60 -3.89 5.24 5.43
CA TYR A 60 -3.31 6.35 6.18
C TYR A 60 -1.81 6.17 6.44
N GLY A 61 -1.38 4.95 6.76
CA GLY A 61 0.02 4.64 7.01
C GLY A 61 0.88 4.84 5.76
N THR A 62 0.55 4.15 4.66
CA THR A 62 1.27 4.29 3.39
C THR A 62 1.17 5.72 2.86
N GLY A 63 -0.02 6.35 2.92
CA GLY A 63 -0.19 7.73 2.46
C GLY A 63 0.73 8.71 3.17
N GLN A 64 0.82 8.65 4.51
CA GLN A 64 1.68 9.55 5.26
C GLN A 64 3.16 9.22 5.06
N SER A 65 3.57 7.98 5.29
CA SER A 65 4.98 7.59 5.27
C SER A 65 5.63 7.75 3.90
N THR A 66 4.87 7.56 2.81
CA THR A 66 5.35 7.83 1.45
C THR A 66 5.72 9.28 1.25
N TRP A 67 4.83 10.21 1.63
CA TRP A 67 5.11 11.64 1.50
C TRP A 67 6.19 12.11 2.46
N ASP A 68 6.29 11.53 3.65
CA ASP A 68 7.41 11.72 4.56
C ASP A 68 8.74 11.37 3.88
N GLY A 69 8.84 10.19 3.28
CA GLY A 69 10.04 9.74 2.56
C GLY A 69 10.39 10.66 1.38
N ILE A 70 9.39 11.04 0.56
CA ILE A 70 9.59 11.94 -0.58
C ILE A 70 10.07 13.32 -0.12
N MET A 71 9.37 13.94 0.84
CA MET A 71 9.72 15.29 1.32
C MET A 71 11.06 15.32 2.02
N ARG A 72 11.36 14.34 2.87
CA ARG A 72 12.64 14.21 3.59
C ARG A 72 13.81 14.06 2.62
N THR A 73 13.64 13.27 1.57
CA THR A 73 14.66 12.99 0.57
C THR A 73 14.90 14.16 -0.35
N THR A 74 13.85 14.82 -0.81
CA THR A 74 13.91 15.85 -1.84
C THR A 74 14.00 17.28 -1.28
N ASN A 75 13.36 17.54 -0.14
CA ASN A 75 13.12 18.86 0.43
C ASN A 75 12.39 19.81 -0.54
N LEU A 76 11.45 19.26 -1.35
CA LEU A 76 10.70 20.05 -2.33
C LEU A 76 9.34 20.50 -1.76
N VAL A 77 8.89 21.63 -2.25
CA VAL A 77 7.51 22.08 -2.08
C VAL A 77 6.62 21.23 -2.97
N ILE A 78 5.62 20.58 -2.38
CA ILE A 78 4.66 19.73 -3.09
C ILE A 78 3.49 20.57 -3.66
N ALA A 79 3.14 21.65 -2.99
CA ALA A 79 2.08 22.55 -3.41
C ALA A 79 2.32 23.08 -4.84
N GLY A 80 1.28 23.05 -5.66
CA GLY A 80 1.30 23.49 -7.05
C GLY A 80 1.87 22.48 -8.04
N LYS A 81 2.56 21.40 -7.58
CA LYS A 81 3.08 20.36 -8.47
C LYS A 81 1.98 19.44 -8.96
N THR A 82 2.14 18.94 -10.17
CA THR A 82 1.30 17.84 -10.70
C THR A 82 1.87 16.52 -10.21
N VAL A 83 1.11 15.84 -9.36
CA VAL A 83 1.45 14.53 -8.80
C VAL A 83 0.62 13.46 -9.50
N VAL A 84 1.28 12.52 -10.16
CA VAL A 84 0.66 11.37 -10.81
C VAL A 84 0.74 10.18 -9.85
N ILE A 85 -0.41 9.65 -9.49
CA ILE A 85 -0.55 8.44 -8.65
C ILE A 85 -0.98 7.29 -9.55
N ALA A 86 -0.14 6.27 -9.69
CA ALA A 86 -0.48 5.06 -10.41
C ALA A 86 -1.09 4.03 -9.47
N GLY A 87 -2.36 3.69 -9.72
CA GLY A 87 -3.18 2.81 -8.89
C GLY A 87 -4.05 3.57 -7.90
N TYR A 88 -5.32 3.16 -7.76
CA TYR A 88 -6.28 3.74 -6.82
C TYR A 88 -6.89 2.71 -5.86
N GLY A 89 -6.06 1.72 -5.47
CA GLY A 89 -6.31 0.87 -4.31
C GLY A 89 -6.15 1.63 -3.00
N TRP A 90 -6.17 0.96 -1.87
CA TRP A 90 -6.11 1.62 -0.55
C TRP A 90 -4.84 2.47 -0.36
N CYS A 91 -3.69 2.00 -0.82
CA CYS A 91 -2.45 2.77 -0.79
C CYS A 91 -2.51 4.00 -1.71
N GLY A 92 -3.03 3.82 -2.94
CA GLY A 92 -3.19 4.91 -3.90
C GLY A 92 -4.14 6.01 -3.40
N LYS A 93 -5.26 5.63 -2.79
CA LYS A 93 -6.20 6.56 -2.13
C LYS A 93 -5.49 7.38 -1.05
N GLY A 94 -4.73 6.71 -0.19
CA GLY A 94 -3.97 7.38 0.87
C GLY A 94 -2.91 8.34 0.31
N GLY A 95 -2.15 7.91 -0.69
CA GLY A 95 -1.15 8.73 -1.39
C GLY A 95 -1.77 9.96 -2.04
N ALA A 96 -2.89 9.78 -2.75
CA ALA A 96 -3.62 10.85 -3.43
C ALA A 96 -4.21 11.87 -2.43
N MET A 97 -4.84 11.39 -1.37
CA MET A 97 -5.42 12.23 -0.32
C MET A 97 -4.34 13.11 0.36
N ARG A 98 -3.19 12.53 0.67
CA ARG A 98 -2.08 13.28 1.28
C ARG A 98 -1.46 14.28 0.31
N ALA A 99 -1.25 13.91 -0.96
CA ALA A 99 -0.78 14.84 -1.99
C ALA A 99 -1.71 16.03 -2.15
N LYS A 100 -3.04 15.80 -2.21
CA LYS A 100 -4.05 16.85 -2.26
C LYS A 100 -3.99 17.75 -1.02
N GLY A 101 -3.84 17.17 0.17
CA GLY A 101 -3.67 17.91 1.43
C GLY A 101 -2.40 18.75 1.48
N LEU A 102 -1.35 18.36 0.77
CA LEU A 102 -0.12 19.15 0.59
C LEU A 102 -0.21 20.20 -0.52
N GLY A 103 -1.38 20.36 -1.15
CA GLY A 103 -1.63 21.37 -2.18
C GLY A 103 -1.23 20.95 -3.60
N ALA A 104 -1.02 19.66 -3.86
CA ALA A 104 -0.72 19.15 -5.19
C ALA A 104 -1.94 19.15 -6.13
N ASN A 105 -1.69 19.24 -7.42
CA ASN A 105 -2.62 18.91 -8.48
C ASN A 105 -2.53 17.40 -8.75
N VAL A 106 -3.44 16.61 -8.20
CA VAL A 106 -3.35 15.15 -8.26
C VAL A 106 -4.02 14.60 -9.52
N VAL A 107 -3.34 13.70 -10.20
CA VAL A 107 -3.80 12.91 -11.35
C VAL A 107 -3.68 11.44 -10.99
N ILE A 108 -4.74 10.68 -11.25
CA ILE A 108 -4.77 9.23 -11.03
C ILE A 108 -4.66 8.50 -12.37
N THR A 109 -3.89 7.44 -12.42
CA THR A 109 -3.90 6.47 -13.51
C THR A 109 -4.36 5.13 -12.96
N GLU A 110 -5.37 4.52 -13.56
CA GLU A 110 -5.99 3.30 -13.08
C GLU A 110 -6.50 2.46 -14.26
N VAL A 111 -6.50 1.14 -14.11
CA VAL A 111 -6.99 0.19 -15.11
C VAL A 111 -8.36 -0.40 -14.74
N ASP A 112 -8.71 -0.38 -13.47
CA ASP A 112 -9.99 -0.84 -12.95
C ASP A 112 -11.02 0.31 -13.08
N PRO A 113 -12.10 0.13 -13.88
CA PRO A 113 -13.06 1.19 -14.11
C PRO A 113 -13.84 1.60 -12.86
N ILE A 114 -14.02 0.70 -11.89
CA ILE A 114 -14.71 1.01 -10.64
C ILE A 114 -13.84 1.94 -9.79
N LYS A 115 -12.56 1.63 -9.63
CA LYS A 115 -11.61 2.48 -8.90
C LYS A 115 -11.38 3.82 -9.62
N ALA A 116 -11.39 3.81 -10.95
CA ALA A 116 -11.29 5.04 -11.73
C ALA A 116 -12.48 5.97 -11.50
N ILE A 117 -13.72 5.44 -11.48
CA ILE A 117 -14.92 6.22 -11.15
C ILE A 117 -14.85 6.73 -9.71
N GLU A 118 -14.42 5.90 -8.76
CA GLU A 118 -14.24 6.32 -7.36
C GLU A 118 -13.27 7.50 -7.27
N ALA A 119 -12.14 7.44 -7.98
CA ALA A 119 -11.19 8.55 -8.03
C ALA A 119 -11.81 9.85 -8.58
N VAL A 120 -12.68 9.76 -9.61
CA VAL A 120 -13.41 10.91 -10.14
C VAL A 120 -14.35 11.51 -9.10
N PHE A 121 -15.11 10.69 -8.36
CA PHE A 121 -16.01 11.16 -7.31
C PHE A 121 -15.26 11.74 -6.10
N ASP A 122 -14.05 11.27 -5.81
CA ASP A 122 -13.15 11.86 -4.81
C ASP A 122 -12.53 13.20 -5.28
N GLY A 123 -12.88 13.65 -6.51
CA GLY A 123 -12.49 14.93 -7.08
C GLY A 123 -11.07 14.93 -7.67
N PHE A 124 -10.61 13.79 -8.17
CA PHE A 124 -9.34 13.68 -8.87
C PHE A 124 -9.55 13.63 -10.40
N ARG A 125 -8.56 14.12 -11.13
CA ARG A 125 -8.45 13.88 -12.56
C ARG A 125 -7.98 12.47 -12.80
N VAL A 126 -8.62 11.77 -13.75
CA VAL A 126 -8.20 10.42 -14.17
C VAL A 126 -7.83 10.45 -15.65
N MET A 127 -6.70 9.84 -16.00
CA MET A 127 -6.26 9.75 -17.40
C MET A 127 -5.25 8.58 -17.59
N PRO A 128 -5.03 8.13 -18.83
CA PRO A 128 -3.98 7.15 -19.12
C PRO A 128 -2.59 7.67 -18.75
N MET A 129 -1.66 6.75 -18.39
CA MET A 129 -0.30 7.10 -17.97
C MET A 129 0.45 7.88 -19.06
N GLU A 130 0.23 7.60 -20.34
CA GLU A 130 0.89 8.33 -21.45
C GLU A 130 0.51 9.82 -21.48
N GLU A 131 -0.73 10.18 -21.13
CA GLU A 131 -1.14 11.57 -20.99
C GLU A 131 -0.64 12.19 -19.68
N ALA A 132 -0.68 11.43 -18.59
CA ALA A 132 -0.19 11.86 -17.30
C ALA A 132 1.35 12.11 -17.34
N ALA A 133 2.10 11.31 -18.09
CA ALA A 133 3.54 11.46 -18.24
C ALA A 133 3.95 12.83 -18.81
N LYS A 134 3.15 13.40 -19.70
CA LYS A 134 3.43 14.73 -20.31
C LYS A 134 3.30 15.89 -19.33
N ILE A 135 2.56 15.71 -18.25
CA ILE A 135 2.21 16.81 -17.32
C ILE A 135 2.70 16.61 -15.90
N GLY A 136 3.09 15.39 -15.53
CA GLY A 136 3.52 15.03 -14.18
C GLY A 136 4.87 15.67 -13.80
N ASP A 137 4.98 16.13 -12.57
CA ASP A 137 6.24 16.56 -11.94
C ASP A 137 6.77 15.48 -10.99
N ILE A 138 5.85 14.77 -10.29
CA ILE A 138 6.17 13.66 -9.40
C ILE A 138 5.26 12.49 -9.75
N PHE A 139 5.85 11.32 -9.90
CA PHE A 139 5.16 10.05 -10.18
C PHE A 139 5.33 9.12 -8.99
N LEU A 140 4.22 8.60 -8.50
CA LEU A 140 4.18 7.64 -7.40
C LEU A 140 3.43 6.38 -7.83
N THR A 141 4.11 5.24 -7.82
CA THR A 141 3.52 3.95 -8.18
C THR A 141 3.11 3.17 -6.92
N LEU A 142 1.89 2.62 -6.94
CA LEU A 142 1.24 1.92 -5.81
C LEU A 142 0.30 0.82 -6.32
N THR A 143 0.65 0.18 -7.44
CA THR A 143 -0.23 -0.78 -8.13
C THR A 143 -0.04 -2.22 -7.66
N GLY A 144 1.17 -2.57 -7.22
CA GLY A 144 1.59 -3.95 -7.00
C GLY A 144 1.82 -4.75 -8.29
N CYS A 145 1.86 -4.08 -9.46
CA CYS A 145 2.12 -4.67 -10.77
C CYS A 145 3.54 -4.33 -11.25
N ASP A 146 4.06 -5.03 -12.23
CA ASP A 146 5.33 -4.70 -12.85
C ASP A 146 5.17 -3.75 -14.07
N ASN A 147 6.25 -3.09 -14.48
CA ASN A 147 6.33 -2.28 -15.70
C ASN A 147 5.25 -1.19 -15.84
N VAL A 148 4.81 -0.61 -14.75
CA VAL A 148 3.78 0.47 -14.74
C VAL A 148 4.32 1.72 -15.44
N ILE A 149 5.57 2.08 -15.14
CA ILE A 149 6.30 3.15 -15.84
C ILE A 149 7.47 2.53 -16.61
N ASN A 150 7.51 2.72 -17.91
CA ASN A 150 8.48 2.12 -18.82
C ASN A 150 8.95 3.10 -19.90
N GLU A 151 9.71 2.62 -20.91
CA GLU A 151 10.35 3.40 -21.96
C GLU A 151 9.44 4.45 -22.60
N LYS A 152 8.21 4.09 -22.97
CA LYS A 152 7.27 5.02 -23.62
C LYS A 152 6.87 6.20 -22.73
N HIS A 153 6.83 5.98 -21.43
CA HIS A 153 6.47 7.02 -20.48
C HIS A 153 7.66 7.95 -20.19
N PHE A 154 8.88 7.40 -20.04
CA PHE A 154 10.11 8.20 -19.87
C PHE A 154 10.33 9.16 -21.03
N ALA A 155 10.02 8.71 -22.26
CA ALA A 155 10.12 9.55 -23.46
C ALA A 155 9.19 10.78 -23.41
N LEU A 156 8.08 10.74 -22.66
CA LEU A 156 7.08 11.79 -22.57
C LEU A 156 7.24 12.68 -21.34
N MET A 157 8.00 12.25 -20.32
CA MET A 157 8.16 12.99 -19.07
C MET A 157 8.90 14.31 -19.27
N LYS A 158 8.57 15.29 -18.44
CA LYS A 158 9.25 16.58 -18.40
C LYS A 158 10.69 16.44 -17.91
N ASP A 159 11.53 17.41 -18.26
CA ASP A 159 12.81 17.61 -17.57
C ASP A 159 12.57 17.87 -16.08
N GLY A 160 13.33 17.19 -15.23
CA GLY A 160 13.21 17.30 -13.78
C GLY A 160 12.13 16.41 -13.16
N ALA A 161 11.42 15.57 -13.92
CA ALA A 161 10.40 14.68 -13.39
C ALA A 161 10.99 13.67 -12.39
N MET A 162 10.29 13.45 -11.29
CA MET A 162 10.70 12.54 -10.21
C MET A 162 9.79 11.34 -10.13
N MET A 163 10.38 10.19 -9.89
CA MET A 163 9.67 8.92 -9.76
C MET A 163 9.96 8.29 -8.39
N ALA A 164 8.92 7.85 -7.71
CA ALA A 164 8.98 7.13 -6.45
C ALA A 164 8.05 5.91 -6.51
N ASN A 165 8.41 4.87 -5.78
CA ASN A 165 7.58 3.68 -5.64
C ASN A 165 7.22 3.46 -4.17
N SER A 166 5.97 3.13 -3.90
CA SER A 166 5.49 2.59 -2.63
C SER A 166 4.65 1.32 -2.83
N GLY A 167 4.75 0.72 -4.01
CA GLY A 167 4.33 -0.65 -4.23
C GLY A 167 5.33 -1.63 -3.63
N HIS A 168 4.91 -2.88 -3.43
CA HIS A 168 5.66 -3.85 -2.63
C HIS A 168 7.05 -4.17 -3.17
N PHE A 169 7.19 -4.27 -4.48
CA PHE A 169 8.46 -4.58 -5.14
C PHE A 169 8.96 -3.41 -5.98
N ASP A 170 10.26 -3.36 -6.20
CA ASP A 170 10.96 -2.35 -7.00
C ASP A 170 10.88 -2.62 -8.52
N VAL A 171 9.75 -3.14 -8.99
CA VAL A 171 9.50 -3.57 -10.37
C VAL A 171 8.49 -2.67 -11.11
N GLU A 172 7.77 -1.81 -10.40
CA GLU A 172 6.75 -0.94 -10.99
C GLU A 172 7.34 0.11 -11.93
N ILE A 173 8.55 0.59 -11.63
CA ILE A 173 9.31 1.49 -12.49
C ILE A 173 10.41 0.67 -13.18
N ASN A 174 10.35 0.58 -14.51
CA ASN A 174 11.30 -0.22 -15.27
C ASN A 174 12.70 0.43 -15.33
N LYS A 175 13.55 0.02 -14.39
CA LYS A 175 14.92 0.55 -14.27
C LYS A 175 15.81 0.16 -15.46
N VAL A 176 15.54 -0.99 -16.10
CA VAL A 176 16.29 -1.45 -17.28
C VAL A 176 16.03 -0.51 -18.46
N ASP A 177 14.78 -0.18 -18.71
CA ASP A 177 14.39 0.76 -19.75
C ASP A 177 14.91 2.17 -19.43
N LEU A 178 14.81 2.61 -18.16
CA LEU A 178 15.31 3.91 -17.74
C LEU A 178 16.80 4.05 -17.99
N LEU A 179 17.59 3.03 -17.63
CA LEU A 179 19.03 3.00 -17.86
C LEU A 179 19.38 2.97 -19.34
N LYS A 180 18.70 2.11 -20.13
CA LYS A 180 18.90 1.97 -21.59
C LYS A 180 18.66 3.28 -22.35
N ASN A 181 17.73 4.10 -21.87
CA ASN A 181 17.40 5.39 -22.50
C ASN A 181 18.25 6.56 -22.00
N SER A 182 19.11 6.33 -21.01
CA SER A 182 19.97 7.33 -20.43
C SER A 182 21.40 7.26 -21.00
N VAL A 183 22.03 8.41 -21.18
CA VAL A 183 23.45 8.53 -21.55
C VAL A 183 24.37 8.49 -20.34
N SER A 184 23.83 8.82 -19.15
CA SER A 184 24.54 8.71 -17.88
C SER A 184 23.54 8.62 -16.73
N HIS A 185 23.97 8.02 -15.62
CA HIS A 185 23.25 8.10 -14.33
C HIS A 185 24.26 8.25 -13.21
N ARG A 186 23.82 8.90 -12.13
CA ARG A 186 24.64 9.11 -10.93
C ARG A 186 23.78 9.41 -9.71
N PRO A 187 24.26 9.07 -8.50
CA PRO A 187 23.64 9.59 -7.28
C PRO A 187 23.90 11.09 -7.18
N VAL A 188 22.87 11.88 -6.92
CA VAL A 188 22.96 13.34 -6.74
C VAL A 188 22.68 13.75 -5.29
N ARG A 189 21.99 12.90 -4.56
CA ARG A 189 21.70 13.04 -3.13
C ARG A 189 21.43 11.65 -2.54
N LYS A 190 21.50 11.49 -1.22
CA LYS A 190 21.08 10.25 -0.56
C LYS A 190 19.66 9.88 -1.02
N ASN A 191 19.49 8.68 -1.52
CA ASN A 191 18.24 8.14 -2.06
C ASN A 191 17.70 8.88 -3.31
N ILE A 192 18.50 9.63 -4.05
CA ILE A 192 18.12 10.22 -5.34
C ILE A 192 19.18 9.92 -6.38
N GLU A 193 18.77 9.28 -7.47
CA GLU A 193 19.56 9.05 -8.67
C GLU A 193 19.06 9.91 -9.82
N GLU A 194 19.99 10.58 -10.51
CA GLU A 194 19.75 11.35 -11.73
C GLU A 194 20.06 10.47 -12.94
N TYR A 195 19.12 10.43 -13.87
CA TYR A 195 19.25 9.77 -15.16
C TYR A 195 19.19 10.82 -16.27
N VAL A 196 20.29 11.07 -16.96
CA VAL A 196 20.34 12.00 -18.11
C VAL A 196 19.91 11.26 -19.36
N GLN A 197 18.78 11.65 -19.92
CA GLN A 197 18.20 11.03 -21.13
C GLN A 197 19.01 11.43 -22.38
N LYS A 198 18.83 10.68 -23.48
CA LYS A 198 19.53 10.93 -24.76
C LYS A 198 19.25 12.30 -25.36
N ASP A 199 18.12 12.92 -25.03
CA ASP A 199 17.74 14.27 -25.45
C ASP A 199 18.17 15.37 -24.46
N GLY A 200 18.90 15.00 -23.41
CA GLY A 200 19.45 15.92 -22.41
C GLY A 200 18.54 16.17 -21.20
N ARG A 201 17.28 15.73 -21.22
CA ARG A 201 16.38 15.81 -20.07
C ARG A 201 16.92 14.97 -18.92
N LYS A 202 16.61 15.39 -17.70
CA LYS A 202 16.99 14.69 -16.47
C LYS A 202 15.75 14.12 -15.81
N LEU A 203 15.76 12.84 -15.53
CA LEU A 203 14.75 12.17 -14.73
C LEU A 203 15.37 11.71 -13.41
N TYR A 204 14.60 11.73 -12.36
CA TYR A 204 15.08 11.37 -11.02
C TYR A 204 14.32 10.15 -10.49
N LEU A 205 15.06 9.18 -9.97
CA LEU A 205 14.50 8.01 -9.30
C LEU A 205 14.82 8.07 -7.81
N LEU A 206 13.79 7.98 -6.97
CA LEU A 206 13.92 8.00 -5.53
C LEU A 206 14.07 6.56 -5.00
N ALA A 207 14.96 6.40 -4.01
CA ALA A 207 15.19 5.15 -3.28
C ALA A 207 15.44 3.93 -4.20
N GLU A 208 16.04 4.14 -5.39
CA GLU A 208 16.31 3.08 -6.39
C GLU A 208 15.03 2.35 -6.84
N GLY A 209 13.86 2.97 -6.74
CA GLY A 209 12.56 2.36 -7.03
C GLY A 209 12.04 1.43 -5.95
N ARG A 210 12.75 1.28 -4.82
CA ARG A 210 12.27 0.53 -3.64
C ARG A 210 11.16 1.32 -2.93
N LEU A 211 10.50 0.68 -1.97
CA LEU A 211 9.51 1.32 -1.09
C LEU A 211 10.09 2.60 -0.46
N VAL A 212 9.69 3.76 -0.99
CA VAL A 212 10.27 5.05 -0.57
C VAL A 212 9.98 5.37 0.89
N ASN A 213 8.85 4.91 1.42
CA ASN A 213 8.45 5.08 2.81
C ASN A 213 9.37 4.34 3.80
N LEU A 214 9.99 3.25 3.38
CA LEU A 214 10.93 2.47 4.20
C LEU A 214 12.39 2.82 3.90
N ALA A 215 12.73 2.95 2.61
CA ALA A 215 14.11 3.19 2.19
C ALA A 215 14.56 4.63 2.47
N ALA A 216 13.66 5.59 2.46
CA ALA A 216 13.92 7.01 2.62
C ALA A 216 13.15 7.69 3.77
N GLY A 217 12.32 6.94 4.50
CA GLY A 217 11.52 7.38 5.64
C GLY A 217 11.62 6.40 6.81
N ASP A 218 10.81 6.63 7.84
CA ASP A 218 10.77 5.81 9.06
C ASP A 218 9.66 4.74 9.01
N GLY A 219 8.97 4.60 7.86
CA GLY A 219 7.83 3.70 7.72
C GLY A 219 6.54 4.26 8.34
N HIS A 220 5.59 3.37 8.63
CA HIS A 220 4.29 3.76 9.15
C HIS A 220 4.37 4.21 10.61
N PRO A 221 3.58 5.23 11.01
CA PRO A 221 3.50 5.65 12.40
C PRO A 221 3.03 4.53 13.33
N ALA A 222 3.57 4.49 14.55
CA ALA A 222 3.20 3.48 15.55
C ALA A 222 1.69 3.47 15.86
N GLU A 223 1.04 4.62 15.83
CA GLU A 223 -0.40 4.77 16.02
C GLU A 223 -1.25 4.03 14.98
N ILE A 224 -0.72 3.84 13.79
CA ILE A 224 -1.34 3.05 12.71
C ILE A 224 -0.95 1.58 12.85
N MET A 225 0.34 1.31 13.11
CA MET A 225 0.86 -0.06 13.24
C MET A 225 0.25 -0.82 14.42
N ASP A 226 -0.21 -0.12 15.45
CA ASP A 226 -0.95 -0.65 16.58
C ASP A 226 -2.17 -1.50 16.13
N LEU A 227 -2.95 -1.01 15.16
CA LEU A 227 -4.07 -1.75 14.59
C LEU A 227 -3.60 -2.97 13.79
N SER A 228 -2.56 -2.84 12.98
CA SER A 228 -2.00 -3.94 12.19
C SER A 228 -1.42 -5.04 13.09
N PHE A 229 -0.72 -4.67 14.15
CA PHE A 229 -0.21 -5.63 15.14
C PHE A 229 -1.34 -6.28 15.94
N GLY A 230 -2.40 -5.55 16.25
CA GLY A 230 -3.61 -6.12 16.84
C GLY A 230 -4.22 -7.21 15.93
N VAL A 231 -4.35 -6.94 14.63
CA VAL A 231 -4.81 -7.94 13.65
C VAL A 231 -3.90 -9.16 13.62
N GLN A 232 -2.58 -8.98 13.59
CA GLN A 232 -1.61 -10.09 13.60
C GLN A 232 -1.72 -10.92 14.88
N PHE A 233 -1.75 -10.27 16.03
CA PHE A 233 -1.86 -10.93 17.33
C PHE A 233 -3.14 -11.78 17.43
N PHE A 234 -4.29 -11.20 17.12
CA PHE A 234 -5.56 -11.92 17.18
C PHE A 234 -5.68 -12.98 16.08
N SER A 235 -5.04 -12.82 14.92
CA SER A 235 -4.93 -13.88 13.92
C SER A 235 -4.17 -15.10 14.47
N ALA A 236 -3.03 -14.86 15.10
CA ALA A 236 -2.23 -15.92 15.71
C ALA A 236 -3.03 -16.63 16.84
N LEU A 237 -3.69 -15.86 17.68
CA LEU A 237 -4.52 -16.41 18.76
C LEU A 237 -5.72 -17.22 18.21
N HIS A 238 -6.35 -16.77 17.14
CA HIS A 238 -7.45 -17.51 16.50
C HIS A 238 -6.95 -18.84 15.94
N ILE A 239 -5.85 -18.85 15.19
CA ILE A 239 -5.26 -20.10 14.69
C ILE A 239 -4.89 -21.03 15.85
N LEU A 240 -4.27 -20.52 16.90
CA LEU A 240 -3.88 -21.29 18.06
C LEU A 240 -5.06 -22.04 18.69
N ASN A 241 -6.21 -21.39 18.77
CA ASN A 241 -7.42 -21.97 19.40
C ASN A 241 -8.24 -22.85 18.46
N HIS A 242 -8.13 -22.72 17.13
CA HIS A 242 -9.04 -23.35 16.17
C HIS A 242 -8.34 -24.20 15.10
N HIS A 243 -7.00 -24.28 15.08
CA HIS A 243 -6.23 -24.93 14.01
C HIS A 243 -6.66 -26.39 13.73
N GLN A 244 -7.12 -27.11 14.74
CA GLN A 244 -7.59 -28.50 14.58
C GLN A 244 -8.85 -28.63 13.70
N GLU A 245 -9.63 -27.57 13.60
CA GLU A 245 -10.87 -27.48 12.81
C GLU A 245 -10.63 -26.79 11.46
N MET A 246 -9.41 -26.23 11.24
CA MET A 246 -9.08 -25.45 10.05
C MET A 246 -8.43 -26.33 8.98
N GLU A 247 -8.89 -26.15 7.75
CA GLU A 247 -8.27 -26.72 6.56
C GLU A 247 -7.07 -25.89 6.08
N ASN A 248 -6.22 -26.47 5.25
CA ASN A 248 -5.07 -25.78 4.64
C ASN A 248 -5.51 -24.82 3.54
N LYS A 249 -6.16 -23.72 3.93
CA LYS A 249 -6.63 -22.65 3.04
C LYS A 249 -6.43 -21.27 3.65
N VAL A 250 -6.69 -20.23 2.85
CA VAL A 250 -6.62 -18.83 3.30
C VAL A 250 -8.01 -18.42 3.81
N TYR A 251 -8.05 -17.98 5.06
CA TYR A 251 -9.24 -17.49 5.75
C TYR A 251 -9.24 -15.97 5.82
N LEU A 252 -10.41 -15.39 5.85
CA LEU A 252 -10.57 -13.99 6.27
C LEU A 252 -10.57 -13.92 7.81
N MET A 253 -10.17 -12.75 8.35
CA MET A 253 -10.31 -12.47 9.76
C MET A 253 -11.80 -12.46 10.15
N PRO A 254 -12.21 -13.18 11.20
CA PRO A 254 -13.56 -13.07 11.72
C PRO A 254 -13.96 -11.63 12.07
N GLU A 255 -15.19 -11.24 11.75
CA GLU A 255 -15.64 -9.85 11.89
C GLU A 255 -15.67 -9.40 13.37
N GLU A 256 -16.01 -10.30 14.27
CA GLU A 256 -16.01 -10.04 15.72
C GLU A 256 -14.59 -9.67 16.23
N ILE A 257 -13.55 -10.21 15.61
CA ILE A 257 -12.17 -9.87 15.97
C ILE A 257 -11.82 -8.48 15.46
N ASN A 258 -12.23 -8.12 14.23
CA ASN A 258 -12.08 -6.75 13.73
C ASN A 258 -12.77 -5.74 14.66
N THR A 259 -14.01 -6.03 15.04
CA THR A 259 -14.79 -5.19 15.97
C THR A 259 -14.09 -5.04 17.32
N LYS A 260 -13.58 -6.15 17.88
CA LYS A 260 -12.84 -6.14 19.15
C LYS A 260 -11.58 -5.26 19.08
N ILE A 261 -10.80 -5.37 17.99
CA ILE A 261 -9.60 -4.55 17.80
C ILE A 261 -9.97 -3.07 17.73
N ALA A 262 -11.01 -2.71 16.98
CA ALA A 262 -11.51 -1.34 16.87
C ALA A 262 -11.98 -0.79 18.24
N GLN A 263 -12.70 -1.59 19.02
CA GLN A 263 -13.14 -1.21 20.38
C GLN A 263 -11.95 -0.96 21.32
N ILE A 264 -10.93 -1.82 21.28
CA ILE A 264 -9.71 -1.63 22.08
C ILE A 264 -9.04 -0.31 21.70
N LYS A 265 -8.93 -0.02 20.41
CA LYS A 265 -8.34 1.23 19.91
C LYS A 265 -9.13 2.45 20.33
N LEU A 266 -10.44 2.44 20.16
CA LEU A 266 -11.32 3.55 20.58
C LEU A 266 -11.25 3.81 22.09
N LYS A 267 -11.24 2.75 22.88
CA LYS A 267 -11.05 2.86 24.34
C LYS A 267 -9.71 3.51 24.70
N ALA A 268 -8.63 3.12 24.00
CA ALA A 268 -7.30 3.72 24.20
C ALA A 268 -7.26 5.21 23.82
N LEU A 269 -8.07 5.61 22.84
CA LEU A 269 -8.22 7.02 22.41
C LEU A 269 -9.21 7.82 23.29
N GLY A 270 -9.90 7.19 24.24
CA GLY A 270 -10.94 7.83 25.05
C GLY A 270 -12.20 8.21 24.26
N VAL A 271 -12.47 7.51 23.15
CA VAL A 271 -13.64 7.73 22.30
C VAL A 271 -14.78 6.82 22.75
N GLU A 272 -15.92 7.41 23.05
CA GLU A 272 -17.17 6.69 23.34
C GLU A 272 -18.04 6.61 22.08
N LEU A 273 -18.78 5.53 21.95
CA LEU A 273 -19.72 5.29 20.84
C LEU A 273 -21.15 5.43 21.34
N ASP A 274 -22.04 5.80 20.43
CA ASP A 274 -23.48 5.72 20.67
C ASP A 274 -23.91 4.25 20.81
N GLU A 275 -24.92 4.00 21.64
CA GLU A 275 -25.55 2.70 21.82
C GLU A 275 -26.95 2.68 21.20
N LEU A 276 -27.26 1.59 20.49
CA LEU A 276 -28.60 1.38 19.97
C LEU A 276 -29.59 1.16 21.10
N THR A 277 -30.73 1.86 21.05
CA THR A 277 -31.85 1.59 21.97
C THR A 277 -32.45 0.20 21.70
N GLU A 278 -33.17 -0.34 22.66
CA GLU A 278 -33.83 -1.65 22.50
C GLU A 278 -34.84 -1.63 21.33
N GLU A 279 -35.49 -0.51 21.08
CA GLU A 279 -36.40 -0.33 19.96
C GLU A 279 -35.66 -0.39 18.61
N GLN A 280 -34.47 0.26 18.51
CA GLN A 280 -33.60 0.20 17.34
C GLN A 280 -33.05 -1.21 17.09
N LYS A 281 -32.62 -1.90 18.15
CA LYS A 281 -32.18 -3.31 18.04
C LYS A 281 -33.31 -4.21 17.55
N ALA A 282 -34.52 -4.04 18.08
CA ALA A 282 -35.67 -4.79 17.67
C ALA A 282 -36.10 -4.52 16.22
N TYR A 283 -35.92 -3.28 15.74
CA TYR A 283 -36.17 -2.93 14.35
C TYR A 283 -35.17 -3.60 13.40
N LEU A 284 -33.88 -3.54 13.71
CA LEU A 284 -32.82 -4.15 12.90
C LEU A 284 -32.88 -5.67 12.87
N ALA A 285 -33.36 -6.30 13.95
CA ALA A 285 -33.53 -7.76 13.99
C ALA A 285 -34.73 -8.28 13.18
N LYS A 286 -35.59 -7.39 12.66
CA LYS A 286 -36.72 -7.74 11.80
C LYS A 286 -36.40 -7.64 10.30
N ALA A 287 -35.25 -7.04 9.95
CA ALA A 287 -34.77 -6.90 8.58
C ALA A 287 -33.88 -8.08 8.17
#